data_f107089c5dc80fe3eaa1c31e0a27526e
#
_entry.id   f107089c5dc80fe3eaa1c31e0a27526e
#
_cell.length_a   1.000
_cell.length_b   1.000
_cell.length_c   1.000
_cell.angle_alpha   90.00
_cell.angle_beta   90.00
_cell.angle_gamma   90.00
#
_symmetry.space_group_name_H-M   'P 1'
#
loop_
_entity.id
_entity.type
_entity.pdbx_description
1 polymer ?
#
loop_
_entity_poly.entity_id
_entity_poly.type
_entity_poly.pdbx_seq_one_letter_code
_entity_poly.pdbx_strand_id
1 'polypeptide(L)'
;MRPKGGLADSANILMLIVGLTGGMGVGKSTVAGLLSDLGAEVVDVDALGRQILEPGGLAVSSIIDRFGPTVSSEDGGIDRTALASIVFGDGDQLSALEEISHPAINELLDKAVDDLEKPDSIVVYDMAVLVESRLGYETKHPYEVVVVVEAPMQERLDLSLIHI
;
A
#
# COMPACT_ATOMS: atom_id res chain seq x y z
N MET A 1 -50.39 -17.38 -22.23
CA MET A 1 -49.78 -16.11 -21.85
C MET A 1 -48.70 -16.40 -20.79
N ARG A 2 -47.41 -16.47 -21.18
CA ARG A 2 -46.30 -16.77 -20.28
C ARG A 2 -45.71 -15.43 -19.80
N PRO A 3 -45.46 -15.25 -18.51
CA PRO A 3 -44.74 -14.07 -18.05
C PRO A 3 -43.28 -14.20 -18.46
N LYS A 4 -42.78 -13.23 -19.19
CA LYS A 4 -41.35 -13.02 -19.42
C LYS A 4 -40.77 -12.44 -18.14
N GLY A 5 -40.26 -13.31 -17.27
CA GLY A 5 -39.36 -12.92 -16.20
C GLY A 5 -37.98 -12.70 -16.81
N GLY A 6 -37.63 -11.49 -17.10
CA GLY A 6 -36.23 -11.10 -17.37
C GLY A 6 -35.45 -11.26 -16.06
N LEU A 7 -34.64 -12.29 -15.97
CA LEU A 7 -33.50 -12.32 -15.09
C LEU A 7 -32.55 -11.24 -15.61
N ALA A 8 -32.60 -10.05 -15.02
CA ALA A 8 -31.47 -9.15 -15.05
C ALA A 8 -30.36 -9.88 -14.28
N ASP A 9 -29.48 -10.54 -15.03
CA ASP A 9 -28.16 -10.93 -14.56
C ASP A 9 -27.43 -9.61 -14.22
N SER A 10 -27.64 -9.14 -12.99
CA SER A 10 -26.66 -8.29 -12.34
C SER A 10 -25.51 -9.24 -12.02
N ALA A 11 -24.63 -9.43 -12.99
CA ALA A 11 -23.30 -9.93 -12.72
C ALA A 11 -22.73 -8.97 -11.67
N ASN A 12 -22.77 -9.43 -10.43
CA ASN A 12 -22.10 -8.76 -9.33
C ASN A 12 -20.62 -9.02 -9.60
N ILE A 13 -20.02 -8.09 -10.37
CA ILE A 13 -18.62 -8.15 -10.73
C ILE A 13 -17.89 -7.86 -9.44
N LEU A 14 -17.39 -8.92 -8.82
CA LEU A 14 -16.66 -8.84 -7.55
C LEU A 14 -15.23 -8.41 -7.89
N MET A 15 -14.89 -7.16 -7.60
CA MET A 15 -13.51 -6.75 -7.52
C MET A 15 -12.84 -7.57 -6.42
N LEU A 16 -11.75 -8.29 -6.76
CA LEU A 16 -10.96 -9.02 -5.78
C LEU A 16 -9.73 -8.19 -5.42
N ILE A 17 -9.58 -7.86 -4.15
CA ILE A 17 -8.42 -7.15 -3.64
C ILE A 17 -7.50 -8.11 -2.90
N VAL A 18 -6.25 -8.15 -3.33
CA VAL A 18 -5.20 -9.06 -2.83
C VAL A 18 -4.07 -8.25 -2.21
N GLY A 19 -3.75 -8.50 -0.97
CA GLY A 19 -2.52 -8.00 -0.35
C GLY A 19 -1.33 -8.87 -0.74
N LEU A 20 -0.31 -8.28 -1.37
CA LEU A 20 0.94 -8.95 -1.73
C LEU A 20 2.04 -8.48 -0.79
N THR A 21 2.65 -9.41 -0.06
CA THR A 21 3.74 -9.12 0.86
C THR A 21 4.87 -10.11 0.74
N GLY A 22 6.00 -9.81 1.35
CA GLY A 22 7.17 -10.67 1.36
C GLY A 22 8.40 -9.92 1.85
N GLY A 23 9.33 -10.64 2.43
CA GLY A 23 10.57 -10.08 2.96
C GLY A 23 11.50 -9.50 1.88
N MET A 24 12.57 -8.87 2.31
CA MET A 24 13.57 -8.34 1.40
C MET A 24 14.22 -9.46 0.56
N GLY A 25 14.38 -9.24 -0.75
CA GLY A 25 15.06 -10.15 -1.65
C GLY A 25 14.29 -11.43 -2.02
N VAL A 26 13.00 -11.56 -1.72
CA VAL A 26 12.19 -12.75 -2.06
C VAL A 26 11.61 -12.72 -3.48
N GLY A 27 11.80 -11.64 -4.24
CA GLY A 27 11.23 -11.50 -5.58
C GLY A 27 9.78 -10.96 -5.61
N LYS A 28 9.33 -10.29 -4.56
CA LYS A 28 7.99 -9.68 -4.47
C LYS A 28 7.67 -8.81 -5.71
N SER A 29 8.59 -7.93 -6.12
CA SER A 29 8.41 -7.08 -7.31
C SER A 29 8.30 -7.88 -8.62
N THR A 30 8.98 -9.02 -8.72
CA THR A 30 8.84 -9.94 -9.86
C THR A 30 7.45 -10.54 -9.90
N VAL A 31 6.93 -10.98 -8.74
CA VAL A 31 5.56 -11.51 -8.64
C VAL A 31 4.53 -10.43 -8.96
N ALA A 32 4.70 -9.20 -8.44
CA ALA A 32 3.84 -8.06 -8.76
C ALA A 32 3.81 -7.78 -10.27
N GLY A 33 4.98 -7.79 -10.93
CA GLY A 33 5.10 -7.62 -12.37
C GLY A 33 4.38 -8.72 -13.16
N LEU A 34 4.55 -9.99 -12.76
CA LEU A 34 3.84 -11.12 -13.40
C LEU A 34 2.32 -11.03 -13.24
N LEU A 35 1.83 -10.60 -12.07
CA LEU A 35 0.40 -10.38 -11.86
C LEU A 35 -0.14 -9.24 -12.74
N SER A 36 0.64 -8.17 -12.91
CA SER A 36 0.31 -7.08 -13.82
C SER A 36 0.25 -7.54 -15.28
N ASP A 37 1.23 -8.34 -15.73
CA ASP A 37 1.25 -8.93 -17.08
C ASP A 37 0.03 -9.84 -17.34
N LEU A 38 -0.52 -10.45 -16.29
CA LEU A 38 -1.76 -11.25 -16.35
C LEU A 38 -3.03 -10.41 -16.28
N GLY A 39 -2.91 -9.09 -16.17
CA GLY A 39 -4.03 -8.14 -16.20
C GLY A 39 -4.53 -7.69 -14.83
N ALA A 40 -3.80 -7.96 -13.74
CA ALA A 40 -4.09 -7.38 -12.45
C ALA A 40 -3.63 -5.91 -12.39
N GLU A 41 -4.40 -5.09 -11.67
CA GLU A 41 -4.02 -3.71 -11.36
C GLU A 41 -3.17 -3.71 -10.09
N VAL A 42 -1.91 -3.26 -10.17
CA VAL A 42 -0.99 -3.26 -9.03
C VAL A 42 -0.85 -1.85 -8.45
N VAL A 43 -1.14 -1.71 -7.18
CA VAL A 43 -0.98 -0.46 -6.42
C VAL A 43 0.21 -0.59 -5.48
N ASP A 44 1.28 0.17 -5.73
CA ASP A 44 2.46 0.27 -4.86
C ASP A 44 2.12 1.11 -3.62
N VAL A 45 1.78 0.43 -2.52
CA VAL A 45 1.41 1.08 -1.25
C VAL A 45 2.61 1.76 -0.59
N ASP A 46 3.81 1.23 -0.79
CA ASP A 46 5.04 1.85 -0.29
C ASP A 46 5.30 3.20 -1.02
N ALA A 47 4.92 3.30 -2.30
CA ALA A 47 4.95 4.58 -3.03
C ALA A 47 3.92 5.59 -2.48
N LEU A 48 2.72 5.14 -2.15
CA LEU A 48 1.71 6.01 -1.51
C LEU A 48 2.20 6.50 -0.14
N GLY A 49 2.87 5.64 0.64
CA GLY A 49 3.53 6.02 1.89
C GLY A 49 4.61 7.09 1.73
N ARG A 50 5.30 7.12 0.58
CA ARG A 50 6.23 8.23 0.23
C ARG A 50 5.47 9.49 -0.16
N GLN A 51 4.43 9.35 -0.97
CA GLN A 51 3.65 10.47 -1.51
C GLN A 51 2.98 11.31 -0.41
N ILE A 52 2.50 10.71 0.67
CA ILE A 52 1.88 11.47 1.77
C ILE A 52 2.85 12.39 2.50
N LEU A 53 4.17 12.16 2.34
CA LEU A 53 5.26 12.93 2.96
C LEU A 53 5.89 13.98 2.04
N GLU A 54 5.56 13.95 0.75
CA GLU A 54 6.04 14.92 -0.25
C GLU A 54 5.40 16.31 -0.03
N PRO A 55 5.95 17.37 -0.61
CA PRO A 55 5.36 18.71 -0.52
C PRO A 55 3.88 18.73 -0.91
N GLY A 56 3.03 19.17 0.01
CA GLY A 56 1.57 19.12 -0.16
C GLY A 56 0.91 17.77 0.09
N GLY A 57 1.67 16.77 0.54
CA GLY A 57 1.16 15.44 0.90
C GLY A 57 0.21 15.49 2.09
N LEU A 58 -0.72 14.54 2.12
CA LEU A 58 -1.85 14.50 3.07
C LEU A 58 -1.42 14.45 4.55
N ALA A 59 -0.25 13.88 4.86
CA ALA A 59 0.21 13.73 6.24
C ALA A 59 1.16 14.86 6.70
N VAL A 60 1.65 15.71 5.80
CA VAL A 60 2.72 16.69 6.09
C VAL A 60 2.37 17.60 7.27
N SER A 61 1.20 18.24 7.24
CA SER A 61 0.80 19.16 8.31
C SER A 61 0.70 18.46 9.66
N SER A 62 0.01 17.31 9.72
CA SER A 62 -0.20 16.55 10.96
C SER A 62 1.10 16.00 11.54
N ILE A 63 2.05 15.60 10.69
CA ILE A 63 3.37 15.13 11.11
C ILE A 63 4.19 16.29 11.70
N ILE A 64 4.20 17.46 11.06
CA ILE A 64 4.90 18.64 11.59
C ILE A 64 4.29 19.08 12.92
N ASP A 65 2.95 19.08 13.03
CA ASP A 65 2.25 19.43 14.28
C ASP A 65 2.58 18.45 15.41
N ARG A 66 2.75 17.17 15.11
CA ARG A 66 3.02 16.12 16.10
C ARG A 66 4.50 16.01 16.48
N PHE A 67 5.42 16.11 15.51
CA PHE A 67 6.85 15.85 15.72
C PHE A 67 7.71 17.12 15.73
N GLY A 68 7.09 18.26 15.44
CA GLY A 68 7.75 19.57 15.45
C GLY A 68 8.35 19.96 14.09
N PRO A 69 8.77 21.22 13.95
CA PRO A 69 9.26 21.76 12.67
C PRO A 69 10.59 21.17 12.21
N THR A 70 11.31 20.47 13.07
CA THR A 70 12.60 19.84 12.72
C THR A 70 12.46 18.69 11.74
N VAL A 71 11.27 18.15 11.53
CA VAL A 71 10.99 17.10 10.54
C VAL A 71 10.54 17.68 9.19
N SER A 72 10.46 19.01 9.04
CA SER A 72 10.13 19.65 7.78
C SER A 72 11.35 19.72 6.87
N SER A 73 11.21 19.38 5.60
CA SER A 73 12.23 19.59 4.57
C SER A 73 12.15 20.99 3.97
N GLU A 74 13.23 21.45 3.31
CA GLU A 74 13.32 22.78 2.73
C GLU A 74 12.30 23.03 1.60
N ASP A 75 11.86 21.97 0.92
CA ASP A 75 10.88 22.01 -0.17
C ASP A 75 9.42 21.99 0.33
N GLY A 76 9.20 21.92 1.65
CA GLY A 76 7.88 21.91 2.28
C GLY A 76 7.25 20.53 2.45
N GLY A 77 8.01 19.48 2.23
CA GLY A 77 7.64 18.09 2.58
C GLY A 77 8.18 17.68 3.95
N ILE A 78 8.35 16.36 4.16
CA ILE A 78 8.93 15.79 5.37
C ILE A 78 10.36 15.29 5.12
N ASP A 79 11.30 15.71 5.96
CA ASP A 79 12.63 15.11 6.05
C ASP A 79 12.49 13.72 6.71
N ARG A 80 12.50 12.69 5.85
CA ARG A 80 12.33 11.30 6.25
C ARG A 80 13.46 10.81 7.17
N THR A 81 14.66 11.36 7.03
CA THR A 81 15.80 10.99 7.89
C THR A 81 15.62 11.58 9.29
N ALA A 82 15.23 12.85 9.39
CA ALA A 82 14.93 13.49 10.66
C ALA A 82 13.75 12.80 11.37
N LEU A 83 12.65 12.51 10.66
CA LEU A 83 11.51 11.79 11.20
C LEU A 83 11.91 10.39 11.67
N ALA A 84 12.64 9.62 10.86
CA ALA A 84 13.11 8.28 11.21
C ALA A 84 13.96 8.30 12.49
N SER A 85 14.80 9.32 12.70
CA SER A 85 15.62 9.45 13.89
C SER A 85 14.81 9.63 15.19
N ILE A 86 13.60 10.19 15.07
CA ILE A 86 12.68 10.38 16.21
C ILE A 86 11.92 9.08 16.52
N VAL A 87 11.43 8.39 15.49
CA VAL A 87 10.56 7.23 15.66
C VAL A 87 11.33 5.91 15.80
N PHE A 88 12.58 5.86 15.35
CA PHE A 88 13.38 4.63 15.39
C PHE A 88 13.77 4.28 16.84
N GLY A 89 13.28 3.12 17.31
CA GLY A 89 13.56 2.62 18.65
C GLY A 89 12.61 3.14 19.74
N ASP A 90 11.62 3.96 19.39
CA ASP A 90 10.56 4.44 20.29
C ASP A 90 9.19 3.99 19.75
N GLY A 91 8.61 2.96 20.38
CA GLY A 91 7.33 2.37 19.94
C GLY A 91 6.15 3.34 20.04
N ASP A 92 6.16 4.26 21.02
CA ASP A 92 5.08 5.25 21.19
C ASP A 92 5.13 6.30 20.06
N GLN A 93 6.33 6.72 19.65
CA GLN A 93 6.50 7.64 18.54
C GLN A 93 6.18 6.97 17.20
N LEU A 94 6.56 5.70 17.04
CA LEU A 94 6.19 4.93 15.85
C LEU A 94 4.67 4.79 15.73
N SER A 95 3.98 4.41 16.81
CA SER A 95 2.52 4.31 16.83
C SER A 95 1.84 5.63 16.51
N ALA A 96 2.36 6.75 17.03
CA ALA A 96 1.83 8.08 16.72
C ALA A 96 2.02 8.45 15.23
N LEU A 97 3.12 8.03 14.60
CA LEU A 97 3.32 8.20 13.17
C LEU A 97 2.34 7.34 12.35
N GLU A 98 2.12 6.09 12.76
CA GLU A 98 1.17 5.18 12.11
C GLU A 98 -0.27 5.71 12.19
N GLU A 99 -0.69 6.25 13.34
CA GLU A 99 -2.01 6.88 13.52
C GLU A 99 -2.26 8.06 12.55
N ILE A 100 -1.21 8.77 12.14
CA ILE A 100 -1.29 9.86 11.17
C ILE A 100 -1.19 9.33 9.72
N SER A 101 -0.24 8.44 9.46
CA SER A 101 0.09 8.02 8.11
C SER A 101 -0.90 6.99 7.54
N HIS A 102 -1.42 6.05 8.36
CA HIS A 102 -2.32 5.01 7.85
C HIS A 102 -3.61 5.58 7.25
N PRO A 103 -4.34 6.52 7.89
CA PRO A 103 -5.52 7.13 7.28
C PRO A 103 -5.20 7.85 5.96
N ALA A 104 -4.07 8.57 5.90
CA ALA A 104 -3.65 9.29 4.70
C ALA A 104 -3.30 8.34 3.53
N ILE A 105 -2.62 7.23 3.81
CA ILE A 105 -2.33 6.20 2.81
C ILE A 105 -3.62 5.52 2.36
N ASN A 106 -4.52 5.17 3.29
CA ASN A 106 -5.79 4.52 2.98
C ASN A 106 -6.67 5.42 2.11
N GLU A 107 -6.67 6.74 2.30
CA GLU A 107 -7.37 7.69 1.43
C GLU A 107 -6.81 7.65 -0.02
N LEU A 108 -5.48 7.58 -0.18
CA LEU A 108 -4.86 7.44 -1.50
C LEU A 108 -5.14 6.08 -2.13
N LEU A 109 -5.18 5.01 -1.31
CA LEU A 109 -5.57 3.66 -1.77
C LEU A 109 -7.00 3.65 -2.29
N ASP A 110 -7.94 4.17 -1.51
CA ASP A 110 -9.34 4.25 -1.89
C ASP A 110 -9.49 5.01 -3.21
N LYS A 111 -8.80 6.14 -3.34
CA LYS A 111 -8.81 6.92 -4.56
C LYS A 111 -8.21 6.13 -5.74
N ALA A 112 -7.09 5.45 -5.54
CA ALA A 112 -6.45 4.66 -6.60
C ALA A 112 -7.39 3.56 -7.12
N VAL A 113 -8.17 2.91 -6.24
CA VAL A 113 -9.13 1.88 -6.61
C VAL A 113 -10.39 2.48 -7.24
N ASP A 114 -10.92 3.58 -6.67
CA ASP A 114 -12.09 4.28 -7.21
C ASP A 114 -11.82 4.82 -8.64
N ASP A 115 -10.58 5.17 -8.97
CA ASP A 115 -10.15 5.70 -10.28
C ASP A 115 -9.90 4.58 -11.33
N LEU A 116 -10.01 3.29 -10.98
CA LEU A 116 -9.81 2.18 -11.92
C LEU A 116 -10.92 2.14 -12.98
N GLU A 117 -10.52 2.00 -14.25
CA GLU A 117 -11.46 1.90 -15.37
C GLU A 117 -12.18 0.55 -15.44
N LYS A 118 -11.63 -0.48 -14.78
CA LYS A 118 -12.15 -1.85 -14.83
C LYS A 118 -12.63 -2.29 -13.44
N PRO A 119 -13.94 -2.20 -13.16
CA PRO A 119 -14.48 -2.56 -11.84
C PRO A 119 -14.42 -4.07 -11.52
N ASP A 120 -14.12 -4.92 -12.50
CA ASP A 120 -14.02 -6.39 -12.42
C ASP A 120 -12.58 -6.92 -12.48
N SER A 121 -11.61 -6.03 -12.20
CA SER A 121 -10.21 -6.43 -12.16
C SER A 121 -9.82 -7.03 -10.80
N ILE A 122 -8.73 -7.82 -10.83
CA ILE A 122 -8.01 -8.17 -9.61
C ILE A 122 -7.10 -6.99 -9.28
N VAL A 123 -7.22 -6.45 -8.06
CA VAL A 123 -6.36 -5.36 -7.58
C VAL A 123 -5.36 -5.94 -6.58
N VAL A 124 -4.09 -5.63 -6.74
CA VAL A 124 -3.01 -6.11 -5.89
C VAL A 124 -2.41 -4.92 -5.13
N TYR A 125 -2.53 -4.93 -3.80
CA TYR A 125 -1.82 -4.00 -2.93
C TYR A 125 -0.42 -4.55 -2.67
N ASP A 126 0.58 -3.99 -3.34
CA ASP A 126 1.99 -4.36 -3.16
C ASP A 126 2.56 -3.57 -1.97
N MET A 127 2.82 -4.26 -0.85
CA MET A 127 3.34 -3.65 0.36
C MET A 127 4.34 -4.55 1.09
N ALA A 128 5.41 -3.95 1.63
CA ALA A 128 6.46 -4.71 2.32
C ALA A 128 6.00 -5.21 3.69
N VAL A 129 5.15 -4.45 4.40
CA VAL A 129 4.71 -4.72 5.78
C VAL A 129 3.19 -4.80 5.83
N LEU A 130 2.63 -5.99 5.57
CA LEU A 130 1.19 -6.21 5.56
C LEU A 130 0.69 -6.83 6.87
N VAL A 131 1.49 -7.67 7.49
CA VAL A 131 1.06 -8.54 8.60
C VAL A 131 1.00 -7.81 9.94
N GLU A 132 1.75 -6.72 10.10
CA GLU A 132 1.89 -5.99 11.36
C GLU A 132 1.12 -4.66 11.39
N SER A 133 0.58 -4.23 10.24
CA SER A 133 -0.12 -2.95 10.13
C SER A 133 -1.59 -3.13 9.75
N ARG A 134 -2.44 -2.18 10.17
CA ARG A 134 -3.84 -2.09 9.75
C ARG A 134 -3.99 -1.45 8.36
N LEU A 135 -2.86 -1.21 7.70
CA LEU A 135 -2.78 -0.57 6.40
C LEU A 135 -3.49 -1.41 5.33
N GLY A 136 -4.32 -0.80 4.51
CA GLY A 136 -5.10 -1.49 3.48
C GLY A 136 -6.26 -2.36 4.01
N TYR A 137 -6.46 -2.41 5.34
CA TYR A 137 -7.57 -3.13 5.95
C TYR A 137 -8.72 -2.18 6.37
N GLU A 138 -8.38 -1.00 6.86
CA GLU A 138 -9.34 0.05 7.26
C GLU A 138 -9.58 1.02 6.08
N THR A 139 -9.95 0.49 4.90
CA THR A 139 -10.25 1.22 3.67
C THR A 139 -11.68 0.90 3.21
N LYS A 140 -12.19 1.61 2.21
CA LYS A 140 -13.44 1.23 1.51
C LYS A 140 -13.30 -0.09 0.77
N HIS A 141 -12.07 -0.42 0.36
CA HIS A 141 -11.72 -1.57 -0.45
C HIS A 141 -10.68 -2.44 0.29
N PRO A 142 -11.04 -3.11 1.40
CA PRO A 142 -10.10 -3.94 2.16
C PRO A 142 -9.67 -5.16 1.33
N TYR A 143 -8.41 -5.57 1.48
CA TYR A 143 -7.98 -6.82 0.86
C TYR A 143 -8.64 -8.03 1.52
N GLU A 144 -9.02 -9.00 0.69
CA GLU A 144 -9.72 -10.22 1.10
C GLU A 144 -8.77 -11.42 1.19
N VAL A 145 -7.66 -11.37 0.45
CA VAL A 145 -6.67 -12.44 0.35
C VAL A 145 -5.28 -11.86 0.57
N VAL A 146 -4.41 -12.58 1.26
CA VAL A 146 -3.00 -12.24 1.41
C VAL A 146 -2.15 -13.28 0.70
N VAL A 147 -1.27 -12.83 -0.18
CA VAL A 147 -0.24 -13.61 -0.84
C VAL A 147 1.10 -13.24 -0.23
N VAL A 148 1.77 -14.22 0.37
CA VAL A 148 3.12 -14.05 0.92
C VAL A 148 4.12 -14.66 -0.04
N VAL A 149 5.06 -13.85 -0.52
CA VAL A 149 6.17 -14.33 -1.36
C VAL A 149 7.32 -14.75 -0.46
N GLU A 150 7.75 -15.99 -0.60
CA GLU A 150 8.88 -16.55 0.14
C GLU A 150 9.92 -17.14 -0.82
N ALA A 151 11.18 -17.04 -0.45
CA ALA A 151 12.29 -17.68 -1.16
C ALA A 151 13.30 -18.22 -0.16
N PRO A 152 14.00 -19.34 -0.50
CA PRO A 152 15.09 -19.84 0.31
C PRO A 152 16.18 -18.79 0.53
N MET A 153 16.85 -18.84 1.68
CA MET A 153 17.87 -17.85 2.07
C MET A 153 18.94 -17.63 1.00
N GLN A 154 19.38 -18.70 0.33
CA GLN A 154 20.41 -18.62 -0.71
C GLN A 154 19.92 -17.79 -1.91
N GLU A 155 18.72 -18.05 -2.39
CA GLU A 155 18.12 -17.32 -3.50
C GLU A 155 17.86 -15.85 -3.15
N ARG A 156 17.51 -15.56 -1.90
CA ARG A 156 17.34 -14.17 -1.41
C ARG A 156 18.64 -13.37 -1.44
N LEU A 157 19.76 -14.00 -1.10
CA LEU A 157 21.09 -13.38 -1.18
C LEU A 157 21.46 -13.09 -2.64
N ASP A 158 21.26 -14.04 -3.54
CA ASP A 158 21.56 -13.88 -4.96
C ASP A 158 20.72 -12.75 -5.58
N LEU A 159 19.42 -12.69 -5.29
CA LEU A 159 18.53 -11.64 -5.77
C LEU A 159 18.87 -10.26 -5.19
N SER A 160 19.30 -10.18 -3.93
CA SER A 160 19.65 -8.89 -3.31
C SER A 160 20.97 -8.33 -3.84
N LEU A 161 21.91 -9.18 -4.28
CA LEU A 161 23.20 -8.76 -4.84
C LEU A 161 23.10 -8.22 -6.27
N ILE A 162 22.04 -8.57 -7.01
CA ILE A 162 21.81 -8.08 -8.38
C ILE A 162 21.37 -6.61 -8.39
N HIS A 163 20.90 -6.07 -7.26
CA HIS A 163 20.41 -4.69 -7.13
C HIS A 163 21.40 -3.72 -6.46
N ILE A 164 22.63 -4.14 -6.23
CA ILE A 164 23.76 -3.29 -5.80
C ILE A 164 24.64 -3.05 -7.01
#